data_c4e10b4be3d9b37ff77518503f10867b
#
_entry.id   c4e10b4be3d9b37ff77518503f10867b
#
_cell.length_a   1.000
_cell.length_b   1.000
_cell.length_c   1.000
_cell.angle_alpha   90.00
_cell.angle_beta   90.00
_cell.angle_gamma   90.00
#
_symmetry.space_group_name_H-M   'P 1'
#
loop_
_entity.id
_entity.type
_entity.pdbx_description
1 polymer ?
#
loop_
_entity_poly.entity_id
_entity_poly.type
_entity_poly.pdbx_seq_one_letter_code
_entity_poly.pdbx_strand_id
1 'polypeptide(L)'
;PAVKGLCAFAEGRSSRVRLVVVDSVAFHFRHENLPFARRLQLLGTVSQALLDFARAERAAAVLVNQVTTKVNDATNDSFLAPALGESWADCRTKRVLLEWQGFDGVVVYDRRTPATP
;
A
#
# COMPACT_ATOMS: atom_id res chain seq x y z
N PRO A 1 6.21 -8.65 12.63
CA PRO A 1 5.19 -9.20 13.43
C PRO A 1 4.04 -9.82 12.66
N ALA A 2 2.84 -9.25 12.58
CA ALA A 2 1.68 -9.97 12.03
C ALA A 2 1.88 -10.54 10.60
N VAL A 3 2.49 -9.79 9.71
CA VAL A 3 2.71 -10.21 8.30
C VAL A 3 3.62 -11.43 8.21
N LYS A 4 4.60 -11.57 9.10
CA LYS A 4 5.47 -12.77 9.12
C LYS A 4 4.75 -14.05 9.54
N GLY A 5 3.64 -13.94 10.26
CA GLY A 5 2.81 -15.07 10.68
C GLY A 5 1.75 -15.50 9.65
N LEU A 6 1.60 -14.80 8.53
CA LEU A 6 0.54 -15.09 7.56
C LEU A 6 0.64 -16.49 6.95
N CYS A 7 1.84 -16.93 6.60
CA CYS A 7 2.03 -18.28 6.04
C CYS A 7 1.65 -19.36 7.06
N ALA A 8 2.16 -19.25 8.30
CA ALA A 8 1.83 -20.20 9.37
C ALA A 8 0.32 -20.18 9.71
N PHE A 9 -0.31 -19.02 9.65
CA PHE A 9 -1.76 -18.90 9.82
C PHE A 9 -2.55 -19.61 8.71
N ALA A 10 -2.08 -19.50 7.46
CA ALA A 10 -2.73 -20.14 6.32
C ALA A 10 -2.57 -21.67 6.34
N GLU A 11 -1.38 -22.17 6.71
CA GLU A 11 -1.08 -23.60 6.81
C GLU A 11 -1.97 -24.33 7.83
N GLY A 12 -2.35 -23.66 8.91
CA GLY A 12 -3.22 -24.22 9.95
C GLY A 12 -4.72 -24.30 9.60
N ARG A 13 -5.13 -23.89 8.40
CA ARG A 13 -6.56 -23.78 8.02
C ARG A 13 -6.97 -24.84 7.00
N SER A 14 -8.19 -25.35 7.16
CA SER A 14 -8.84 -26.22 6.18
C SER A 14 -9.29 -25.51 4.89
N SER A 15 -9.43 -24.17 4.93
CA SER A 15 -9.84 -23.34 3.81
C SER A 15 -8.71 -22.45 3.32
N ARG A 16 -8.54 -22.31 2.01
CA ARG A 16 -7.53 -21.45 1.40
C ARG A 16 -7.84 -19.97 1.60
N VAL A 17 -6.82 -19.20 1.98
CA VAL A 17 -6.90 -17.73 1.97
C VAL A 17 -6.80 -17.26 0.52
N ARG A 18 -7.75 -16.46 0.05
CA ARG A 18 -7.79 -15.92 -1.31
C ARG A 18 -7.59 -14.42 -1.39
N LEU A 19 -7.75 -13.75 -0.26
CA LEU A 19 -7.61 -12.30 -0.16
C LEU A 19 -7.00 -11.94 1.20
N VAL A 20 -6.02 -11.07 1.18
CA VAL A 20 -5.49 -10.38 2.37
C VAL A 20 -5.69 -8.88 2.18
N VAL A 21 -6.30 -8.23 3.14
CA VAL A 21 -6.47 -6.77 3.16
C VAL A 21 -5.70 -6.20 4.34
N VAL A 22 -4.87 -5.21 4.08
CA VAL A 22 -4.17 -4.43 5.11
C VAL A 22 -4.69 -2.99 5.07
N ASP A 23 -5.53 -2.65 6.05
CA ASP A 23 -6.10 -1.31 6.21
C ASP A 23 -5.73 -0.74 7.59
N SER A 24 -4.90 0.25 7.64
CA SER A 24 -4.13 0.83 6.53
C SER A 24 -2.63 0.66 6.80
N VAL A 25 -1.88 0.52 5.73
CA VAL A 25 -0.41 0.43 5.84
C VAL A 25 0.13 1.71 6.51
N ALA A 26 -0.41 2.88 6.15
CA ALA A 26 0.04 4.16 6.68
C ALA A 26 -0.09 4.28 8.21
N PHE A 27 -1.08 3.65 8.81
CA PHE A 27 -1.34 3.74 10.26
C PHE A 27 -0.14 3.31 11.09
N HIS A 28 0.45 2.17 10.76
CA HIS A 28 1.58 1.61 11.50
C HIS A 28 2.88 2.42 11.38
N PHE A 29 3.01 3.24 10.34
CA PHE A 29 4.22 4.01 10.07
C PHE A 29 4.11 5.50 10.41
N ARG A 30 2.92 5.98 10.79
CA ARG A 30 2.71 7.38 11.18
C ARG A 30 3.10 7.68 12.62
N HIS A 31 2.89 6.73 13.51
CA HIS A 31 3.05 6.92 14.96
C HIS A 31 4.46 6.66 15.48
N GLU A 32 5.32 6.08 14.66
CA GLU A 32 6.70 5.84 15.05
C GLU A 32 7.60 6.93 14.47
N ASN A 33 8.38 7.61 15.32
CA ASN A 33 9.46 8.51 14.91
C ASN A 33 10.62 7.71 14.30
N LEU A 34 10.31 6.92 13.27
CA LEU A 34 11.28 6.12 12.58
C LEU A 34 12.07 6.97 11.59
N PRO A 35 13.41 6.85 11.58
CA PRO A 35 14.22 7.42 10.53
C PRO A 35 13.74 6.94 9.14
N PHE A 36 13.81 7.82 8.15
CA PHE A 36 13.31 7.54 6.80
C PHE A 36 13.82 6.22 6.22
N ALA A 37 15.13 5.97 6.32
CA ALA A 37 15.76 4.73 5.84
C ALA A 37 15.17 3.48 6.51
N ARG A 38 14.92 3.54 7.82
CA ARG A 38 14.33 2.42 8.57
C ARG A 38 12.90 2.17 8.15
N ARG A 39 12.15 3.22 7.89
CA ARG A 39 10.77 3.12 7.38
C ARG A 39 10.73 2.42 6.02
N LEU A 40 11.60 2.82 5.09
CA LEU A 40 11.71 2.17 3.78
C LEU A 40 12.05 0.68 3.88
N GLN A 41 13.01 0.34 4.73
CA GLN A 41 13.39 -1.05 4.96
C GLN A 41 12.22 -1.90 5.49
N LEU A 42 11.47 -1.38 6.45
CA LEU A 42 10.32 -2.07 7.01
C LEU A 42 9.19 -2.22 5.98
N LEU A 43 8.91 -1.17 5.21
CA LEU A 43 7.94 -1.22 4.12
C LEU A 43 8.33 -2.25 3.07
N GLY A 44 9.59 -2.31 2.67
CA GLY A 44 10.10 -3.32 1.76
C GLY A 44 9.92 -4.74 2.30
N THR A 45 10.21 -4.94 3.58
CA THR A 45 10.02 -6.26 4.24
C THR A 45 8.55 -6.68 4.27
N VAL A 46 7.63 -5.75 4.56
CA VAL A 46 6.19 -6.02 4.57
C VAL A 46 5.70 -6.34 3.17
N SER A 47 6.11 -5.56 2.16
CA SER A 47 5.74 -5.80 0.76
C SER A 47 6.21 -7.15 0.28
N GLN A 48 7.46 -7.51 0.54
CA GLN A 48 8.01 -8.78 0.11
C GLN A 48 7.27 -9.95 0.75
N ALA A 49 7.00 -9.89 2.05
CA ALA A 49 6.27 -10.94 2.75
C ALA A 49 4.84 -11.13 2.22
N LEU A 50 4.15 -10.03 1.86
CA LEU A 50 2.83 -10.09 1.25
C LEU A 50 2.85 -10.65 -0.17
N LEU A 51 3.86 -10.30 -0.96
CA LEU A 51 4.04 -10.85 -2.32
C LEU A 51 4.32 -12.34 -2.27
N ASP A 52 5.19 -12.78 -1.36
CA ASP A 52 5.52 -14.20 -1.20
C ASP A 52 4.30 -15.01 -0.75
N PHE A 53 3.53 -14.47 0.20
CA PHE A 53 2.27 -15.05 0.62
C PHE A 53 1.26 -15.14 -0.53
N ALA A 54 1.07 -14.03 -1.26
CA ALA A 54 0.13 -13.96 -2.37
C ALA A 54 0.47 -14.99 -3.48
N ARG A 55 1.76 -15.19 -3.75
CA ARG A 55 2.23 -16.21 -4.70
C ARG A 55 2.01 -17.63 -4.19
N ALA A 56 2.39 -17.91 -2.95
CA ALA A 56 2.27 -19.24 -2.35
C ALA A 56 0.81 -19.69 -2.27
N GLU A 57 -0.08 -18.84 -1.81
CA GLU A 57 -1.51 -19.14 -1.64
C GLU A 57 -2.34 -18.91 -2.90
N ARG A 58 -1.79 -18.31 -3.97
CA ARG A 58 -2.52 -17.79 -5.13
C ARG A 58 -3.66 -16.85 -4.69
N ALA A 59 -3.33 -15.95 -3.77
CA ALA A 59 -4.22 -14.98 -3.16
C ALA A 59 -3.97 -13.58 -3.73
N ALA A 60 -4.97 -12.70 -3.62
CA ALA A 60 -4.78 -11.28 -3.81
C ALA A 60 -4.37 -10.60 -2.50
N ALA A 61 -3.50 -9.59 -2.58
CA ALA A 61 -3.18 -8.72 -1.47
C ALA A 61 -3.62 -7.29 -1.80
N VAL A 62 -4.44 -6.70 -0.95
CA VAL A 62 -4.92 -5.32 -1.07
C VAL A 62 -4.34 -4.50 0.07
N LEU A 63 -3.67 -3.43 -0.28
CA LEU A 63 -3.04 -2.51 0.66
C LEU A 63 -3.76 -1.16 0.57
N VAL A 64 -4.44 -0.79 1.66
CA VAL A 64 -5.08 0.51 1.76
C VAL A 64 -4.07 1.53 2.26
N ASN A 65 -3.89 2.60 1.51
CA ASN A 65 -3.06 3.73 1.89
C ASN A 65 -3.90 5.01 1.87
N GLN A 66 -3.51 5.98 2.67
CA GLN A 66 -4.14 7.29 2.68
C GLN A 66 -3.42 8.21 1.69
N VAL A 67 -4.14 9.20 1.20
CA VAL A 67 -3.57 10.33 0.48
C VAL A 67 -3.42 11.52 1.43
N THR A 68 -2.41 12.33 1.17
CA THR A 68 -2.16 13.59 1.89
C THR A 68 -1.96 14.70 0.89
N THR A 69 -2.38 15.88 1.25
CA THR A 69 -2.08 17.07 0.45
C THR A 69 -0.65 17.51 0.71
N LYS A 70 0.11 17.67 -0.34
CA LYS A 70 1.44 18.31 -0.31
C LYS A 70 1.36 19.64 -1.02
N VAL A 71 2.07 20.61 -0.50
CA VAL A 71 2.24 21.93 -1.13
C VAL A 71 3.61 21.95 -1.79
N ASN A 72 3.67 22.43 -3.02
CA ASN A 72 4.92 22.73 -3.70
C ASN A 72 5.35 24.13 -3.29
N ASP A 73 6.40 24.23 -2.48
CA ASP A 73 6.88 25.51 -1.95
C ASP A 73 7.32 26.51 -3.04
N ALA A 74 7.68 26.01 -4.23
CA ALA A 74 8.13 26.86 -5.34
C ALA A 74 6.96 27.48 -6.13
N THR A 75 5.84 26.77 -6.27
CA THR A 75 4.68 27.21 -7.07
C THR A 75 3.45 27.54 -6.22
N ASN A 76 3.51 27.24 -4.93
CA ASN A 76 2.38 27.32 -4.00
C ASN A 76 1.14 26.49 -4.43
N ASP A 77 1.35 25.54 -5.34
CA ASP A 77 0.31 24.59 -5.76
C ASP A 77 0.19 23.43 -4.78
N SER A 78 -1.03 22.97 -4.57
CA SER A 78 -1.28 21.76 -3.76
C SER A 78 -1.59 20.57 -4.64
N PHE A 79 -1.06 19.40 -4.28
CA PHE A 79 -1.35 18.16 -4.96
C PHE A 79 -1.52 16.99 -3.97
N LEU A 80 -2.29 15.99 -4.37
CA LEU A 80 -2.50 14.79 -3.59
C LEU A 80 -1.35 13.80 -3.81
N ALA A 81 -0.74 13.36 -2.73
CA ALA A 81 0.34 12.38 -2.74
C ALA A 81 0.04 11.22 -1.78
N PRO A 82 0.53 10.00 -2.08
CA PRO A 82 0.44 8.89 -1.15
C PRO A 82 1.13 9.20 0.18
N ALA A 83 0.50 8.86 1.29
CA ALA A 83 1.00 9.21 2.64
C ALA A 83 2.39 8.63 2.96
N LEU A 84 2.79 7.54 2.34
CA LEU A 84 4.09 6.87 2.54
C LEU A 84 5.15 7.25 1.49
N GLY A 85 4.82 8.18 0.60
CA GLY A 85 5.73 8.69 -0.42
C GLY A 85 5.86 7.82 -1.68
N GLU A 86 6.60 8.35 -2.65
CA GLU A 86 6.77 7.73 -3.98
C GLU A 86 7.57 6.42 -3.93
N SER A 87 8.51 6.28 -3.02
CA SER A 87 9.36 5.09 -2.88
C SER A 87 8.58 3.81 -2.49
N TRP A 88 7.38 3.95 -1.96
CA TRP A 88 6.43 2.84 -1.80
C TRP A 88 5.81 2.45 -3.15
N ALA A 89 5.88 3.34 -4.12
CA ALA A 89 5.28 3.22 -5.44
C ALA A 89 5.98 2.24 -6.38
N ASP A 90 7.25 1.99 -6.19
CA ASP A 90 8.07 1.15 -7.07
C ASP A 90 7.86 -0.35 -6.86
N CYS A 91 7.10 -0.76 -5.85
CA CYS A 91 6.58 -2.11 -5.80
C CYS A 91 5.70 -2.32 -7.04
N ARG A 92 5.93 -3.38 -7.82
CA ARG A 92 5.20 -3.79 -9.04
C ARG A 92 3.72 -4.09 -8.74
N THR A 93 2.99 -3.11 -8.24
CA THR A 93 1.60 -3.21 -7.79
C THR A 93 0.72 -2.33 -8.66
N LYS A 94 -0.48 -2.78 -8.92
CA LYS A 94 -1.52 -1.91 -9.48
C LYS A 94 -1.94 -0.92 -8.42
N ARG A 95 -2.06 0.35 -8.79
CA ARG A 95 -2.59 1.39 -7.92
C ARG A 95 -3.97 1.79 -8.37
N VAL A 96 -4.85 1.86 -7.42
CA VAL A 96 -6.21 2.34 -7.61
C VAL A 96 -6.40 3.54 -6.69
N LEU A 97 -6.79 4.66 -7.24
CA LEU A 97 -7.22 5.83 -6.50
C LEU A 97 -8.73 5.81 -6.40
N LEU A 98 -9.24 5.91 -5.17
CA LEU A 98 -10.66 6.06 -4.89
C LEU A 98 -10.91 7.53 -4.52
N GLU A 99 -11.80 8.19 -5.25
CA GLU A 99 -12.15 9.58 -5.04
C GLU A 99 -13.68 9.74 -5.04
N TRP A 100 -14.18 10.53 -4.09
CA TRP A 100 -15.59 10.90 -4.07
C TRP A 100 -15.89 11.95 -5.14
N GLN A 101 -16.81 11.65 -6.02
CA GLN A 101 -17.37 12.66 -6.94
C GLN A 101 -18.77 13.07 -6.48
N GLY A 102 -18.85 14.24 -5.85
CA GLY A 102 -20.10 14.75 -5.30
C GLY A 102 -20.65 13.87 -4.18
N PHE A 103 -21.99 13.77 -4.09
CA PHE A 103 -22.68 12.96 -3.09
C PHE A 103 -23.03 11.55 -3.58
N ASP A 104 -22.87 11.26 -4.88
CA ASP A 104 -23.49 10.11 -5.52
C ASP A 104 -22.56 8.94 -5.85
N GLY A 105 -21.28 9.02 -5.55
CA GLY A 105 -20.42 7.89 -5.88
C GLY A 105 -18.92 8.05 -5.68
N VAL A 106 -18.25 6.90 -5.81
CA VAL A 106 -16.79 6.79 -5.78
C VAL A 106 -16.29 6.53 -7.19
N VAL A 107 -15.36 7.35 -7.67
CA VAL A 107 -14.68 7.09 -8.94
C VAL A 107 -13.37 6.35 -8.67
N VAL A 108 -13.12 5.34 -9.47
CA VAL A 108 -11.93 4.49 -9.40
C VAL A 108 -11.02 4.84 -10.57
N TYR A 109 -9.82 5.34 -10.29
CA TYR A 109 -8.78 5.58 -11.28
C TYR A 109 -7.71 4.50 -11.19
N ASP A 110 -7.49 3.75 -12.27
CA ASP A 110 -6.33 2.88 -12.42
C ASP A 110 -5.14 3.77 -12.86
N ARG A 111 -4.29 4.17 -11.92
CA ARG A 111 -3.01 4.78 -12.25
C ARG A 111 -2.04 3.69 -12.68
N ARG A 112 -2.02 3.38 -13.96
CA ARG A 112 -0.87 2.72 -14.55
C ARG A 112 0.29 3.72 -14.48
N THR A 113 1.36 3.36 -13.81
CA THR A 113 2.62 4.09 -13.92
C THR A 113 2.97 4.13 -15.41
N PRO A 114 3.11 5.31 -16.05
CA PRO A 114 3.63 5.32 -17.41
C PRO A 114 4.99 4.65 -17.35
N ALA A 115 5.20 3.67 -18.22
CA ALA A 115 6.52 3.12 -18.45
C ALA A 115 7.40 4.31 -18.84
N THR A 116 8.40 4.61 -18.04
CA THR A 116 9.45 5.58 -18.36
C THR A 116 10.15 5.06 -19.63
N PRO A 117 10.35 5.90 -20.65
CA PRO A 117 11.01 5.49 -21.91
C PRO A 117 12.45 5.06 -21.67
#